data_86f2abfd1ac31da4cd33134c62f7168d
#
_entry.id   86f2abfd1ac31da4cd33134c62f7168d
#
_cell.length_a   1.000
_cell.length_b   1.000
_cell.length_c   1.000
_cell.angle_alpha   90.00
_cell.angle_beta   90.00
_cell.angle_gamma   90.00
#
_symmetry.space_group_name_H-M   'P 1'
#
loop_
_entity.id
_entity.type
_entity.pdbx_description
1 polymer ?
#
loop_
_entity_poly.entity_id
_entity_poly.type
_entity_poly.pdbx_seq_one_letter_code
_entity_poly.pdbx_strand_id
1 'polypeptide(L)'
;MNSSLLKSRIFAGLALIILTISFTFPMLAFHSVLNKVEEGKGNEVSSFSKTVWNIYNQGRYKSVTTDKDAHNNLEKMIESEAEIGVASLPIWAVSLEAPNYPKEAFPEGIPVYFHFDGYSGEVHEMNTINHYVGMDPMWVGGTFERGIGIYALLALSLGMVFFMAYNNKILSYLMLIPASLPVLFIADYSYWLYWFGHNLHDWGAFKIKPFMPTVFGDGKIAQFVTHSYPTIGFYMIVAIGLFSLLAFFAKQKALKEMGKA
;
A
#
# COMPACT_ATOMS: atom_id res chain seq x y z
N MET A 1 35.28 16.09 -0.84
CA MET A 1 33.87 15.96 -1.29
C MET A 1 33.05 16.98 -0.49
N ASN A 2 32.23 17.80 -1.15
CA ASN A 2 31.39 18.80 -0.47
C ASN A 2 30.45 18.08 0.54
N SER A 3 30.46 18.54 1.81
CA SER A 3 29.66 17.95 2.90
C SER A 3 28.15 17.94 2.59
N SER A 4 27.64 19.01 1.96
CA SER A 4 26.24 19.12 1.55
C SER A 4 25.88 18.10 0.47
N LEU A 5 26.79 17.81 -0.46
CA LEU A 5 26.62 16.80 -1.49
C LEU A 5 26.58 15.38 -0.91
N LEU A 6 27.48 15.10 0.04
CA LEU A 6 27.49 13.81 0.74
C LEU A 6 26.16 13.59 1.47
N LYS A 7 25.70 14.57 2.24
CA LYS A 7 24.40 14.52 2.94
C LYS A 7 23.24 14.24 1.98
N SER A 8 23.22 14.92 0.82
CA SER A 8 22.15 14.72 -0.17
C SER A 8 22.10 13.27 -0.68
N ARG A 9 23.27 12.65 -0.92
CA ARG A 9 23.36 11.25 -1.36
C ARG A 9 22.97 10.26 -0.26
N ILE A 10 23.37 10.54 1.00
CA ILE A 10 22.97 9.70 2.14
C ILE A 10 21.45 9.71 2.31
N PHE A 11 20.82 10.89 2.33
CA PHE A 11 19.38 10.98 2.48
C PHE A 11 18.62 10.32 1.31
N ALA A 12 19.07 10.52 0.06
CA ALA A 12 18.46 9.85 -1.09
C ALA A 12 18.66 8.33 -1.03
N GLY A 13 19.82 7.85 -0.57
CA GLY A 13 20.08 6.43 -0.35
C GLY A 13 19.18 5.81 0.72
N LEU A 14 18.96 6.52 1.84
CA LEU A 14 18.03 6.08 2.88
C LEU A 14 16.60 5.99 2.36
N ALA A 15 16.13 7.02 1.62
CA ALA A 15 14.81 6.98 1.01
C ALA A 15 14.67 5.81 0.02
N LEU A 16 15.68 5.57 -0.82
CA LEU A 16 15.70 4.45 -1.77
C LEU A 16 15.69 3.09 -1.07
N ILE A 17 16.46 2.92 -0.01
CA ILE A 17 16.49 1.68 0.78
C ILE A 17 15.11 1.41 1.37
N ILE A 18 14.48 2.41 2.01
CA ILE A 18 13.15 2.25 2.59
C ILE A 18 12.14 1.90 1.49
N LEU A 19 12.15 2.61 0.35
CA LEU A 19 11.27 2.32 -0.77
C LEU A 19 11.43 0.88 -1.27
N THR A 20 12.69 0.44 -1.42
CA THR A 20 12.99 -0.89 -1.93
C THR A 20 12.53 -1.99 -0.99
N ILE A 21 12.89 -1.92 0.31
CA ILE A 21 12.54 -2.98 1.26
C ILE A 21 11.06 -3.03 1.61
N SER A 22 10.36 -1.89 1.53
CA SER A 22 8.95 -1.81 1.93
C SER A 22 7.98 -2.17 0.81
N PHE A 23 8.34 -1.88 -0.44
CA PHE A 23 7.39 -1.97 -1.55
C PHE A 23 7.98 -2.66 -2.78
N THR A 24 9.07 -2.14 -3.36
CA THR A 24 9.56 -2.60 -4.67
C THR A 24 10.07 -4.03 -4.64
N PHE A 25 10.91 -4.38 -3.67
CA PHE A 25 11.49 -5.71 -3.57
C PHE A 25 10.45 -6.79 -3.28
N PRO A 26 9.51 -6.62 -2.31
CA PRO A 26 8.47 -7.60 -2.08
C PRO A 26 7.62 -7.84 -3.32
N MET A 27 7.18 -6.78 -4.00
CA MET A 27 6.37 -6.90 -5.21
C MET A 27 7.10 -7.68 -6.31
N LEU A 28 8.39 -7.38 -6.56
CA LEU A 28 9.21 -8.11 -7.53
C LEU A 28 9.43 -9.58 -7.15
N ALA A 29 9.65 -9.83 -5.87
CA ALA A 29 9.88 -11.19 -5.36
C ALA A 29 8.64 -12.08 -5.50
N PHE A 30 7.45 -11.51 -5.34
CA PHE A 30 6.19 -12.25 -5.35
C PHE A 30 5.44 -12.21 -6.68
N HIS A 31 5.78 -11.33 -7.61
CA HIS A 31 5.10 -11.26 -8.91
C HIS A 31 5.06 -12.61 -9.65
N SER A 32 6.17 -13.35 -9.65
CA SER A 32 6.23 -14.67 -10.26
C SER A 32 5.44 -15.74 -9.50
N VAL A 33 5.24 -15.53 -8.21
CA VAL A 33 4.47 -16.43 -7.34
C VAL A 33 3.00 -16.30 -7.63
N LEU A 34 2.50 -15.08 -7.71
CA LEU A 34 1.10 -14.78 -8.01
C LEU A 34 0.68 -15.32 -9.36
N ASN A 35 1.51 -15.12 -10.39
CA ASN A 35 1.26 -15.70 -11.72
C ASN A 35 1.16 -17.23 -11.68
N LYS A 36 2.00 -17.91 -10.88
CA LYS A 36 1.95 -19.37 -10.73
C LYS A 36 0.68 -19.85 -10.04
N VAL A 37 0.17 -19.08 -9.08
CA VAL A 37 -1.07 -19.41 -8.38
C VAL A 37 -2.26 -19.24 -9.31
N GLU A 38 -2.33 -18.16 -10.08
CA GLU A 38 -3.36 -17.95 -11.12
C GLU A 38 -3.37 -19.07 -12.16
N GLU A 39 -2.19 -19.67 -12.43
CA GLU A 39 -2.07 -20.85 -13.30
C GLU A 39 -2.38 -22.19 -12.58
N GLY A 40 -2.75 -22.19 -11.32
CA GLY A 40 -2.97 -23.41 -10.51
C GLY A 40 -1.67 -24.13 -10.12
N LYS A 41 -0.52 -23.45 -10.19
CA LYS A 41 0.83 -24.00 -9.91
C LYS A 41 1.44 -23.48 -8.62
N GLY A 42 0.63 -23.15 -7.61
CA GLY A 42 1.09 -22.60 -6.32
C GLY A 42 2.14 -23.45 -5.60
N ASN A 43 2.11 -24.77 -5.81
CA ASN A 43 3.09 -25.72 -5.24
C ASN A 43 4.52 -25.53 -5.77
N GLU A 44 4.71 -24.85 -6.90
CA GLU A 44 6.02 -24.60 -7.53
C GLU A 44 6.69 -23.30 -7.05
N VAL A 45 6.24 -22.75 -5.95
CA VAL A 45 6.81 -21.51 -5.38
C VAL A 45 8.24 -21.74 -4.91
N SER A 46 9.15 -20.86 -5.33
CA SER A 46 10.58 -20.98 -5.00
C SER A 46 10.86 -20.85 -3.49
N SER A 47 11.91 -21.51 -3.01
CA SER A 47 12.36 -21.39 -1.60
C SER A 47 12.70 -19.94 -1.24
N PHE A 48 13.21 -19.15 -2.19
CA PHE A 48 13.49 -17.75 -2.00
C PHE A 48 12.20 -16.96 -1.72
N SER A 49 11.17 -17.15 -2.54
CA SER A 49 9.88 -16.49 -2.36
C SER A 49 9.22 -16.87 -1.03
N LYS A 50 9.29 -18.15 -0.64
CA LYS A 50 8.83 -18.61 0.69
C LYS A 50 9.57 -17.90 1.83
N THR A 51 10.89 -17.75 1.71
CA THR A 51 11.69 -17.06 2.71
C THR A 51 11.33 -15.58 2.82
N VAL A 52 11.21 -14.89 1.69
CA VAL A 52 10.84 -13.47 1.65
C VAL A 52 9.43 -13.28 2.23
N TRP A 53 8.47 -14.10 1.81
CA TRP A 53 7.11 -14.09 2.36
C TRP A 53 7.11 -14.22 3.88
N ASN A 54 7.84 -15.21 4.41
CA ASN A 54 7.90 -15.44 5.86
C ASN A 54 8.50 -14.24 6.61
N ILE A 55 9.50 -13.58 6.05
CA ILE A 55 10.10 -12.37 6.64
C ILE A 55 9.06 -11.23 6.70
N TYR A 56 8.30 -11.03 5.61
CA TYR A 56 7.33 -9.95 5.54
C TYR A 56 6.03 -10.26 6.29
N ASN A 57 5.65 -11.53 6.37
CA ASN A 57 4.39 -11.97 6.97
C ASN A 57 4.47 -12.28 8.47
N GLN A 58 5.67 -12.44 9.06
CA GLN A 58 5.83 -12.78 10.48
C GLN A 58 5.17 -11.75 11.42
N GLY A 59 3.92 -12.03 11.82
CA GLY A 59 3.14 -11.27 12.81
C GLY A 59 2.69 -9.88 12.38
N ARG A 60 2.92 -9.48 11.12
CA ARG A 60 2.54 -8.15 10.61
C ARG A 60 1.16 -8.13 9.97
N TYR A 61 0.76 -9.23 9.36
CA TYR A 61 -0.57 -9.39 8.80
C TYR A 61 -1.17 -10.64 9.39
N LYS A 62 -2.19 -10.48 10.11
CA LYS A 62 -3.17 -11.54 10.22
C LYS A 62 -3.97 -11.45 8.94
N SER A 63 -3.53 -12.08 7.87
CA SER A 63 -4.38 -12.41 6.77
C SER A 63 -5.47 -13.27 7.36
N VAL A 64 -6.66 -12.86 7.20
CA VAL A 64 -7.77 -13.54 7.83
C VAL A 64 -8.38 -14.43 6.76
N THR A 65 -7.75 -15.55 6.55
CA THR A 65 -8.47 -16.67 6.01
C THR A 65 -9.19 -17.30 7.19
N THR A 66 -10.42 -17.72 7.01
CA THR A 66 -11.16 -18.55 7.97
C THR A 66 -10.43 -19.87 8.29
N ASP A 67 -9.43 -20.22 7.52
CA ASP A 67 -8.52 -21.34 7.74
C ASP A 67 -7.28 -20.87 8.51
N LYS A 68 -7.27 -21.10 9.83
CA LYS A 68 -6.12 -20.79 10.71
C LYS A 68 -4.82 -21.48 10.27
N ASP A 69 -4.89 -22.60 9.57
CA ASP A 69 -3.73 -23.34 9.08
C ASP A 69 -3.13 -22.68 7.82
N ALA A 70 -3.92 -21.91 7.06
CA ALA A 70 -3.42 -21.15 5.92
C ALA A 70 -2.41 -20.09 6.32
N HIS A 71 -2.49 -19.54 7.53
CA HIS A 71 -1.56 -18.53 8.03
C HIS A 71 -0.09 -18.98 8.10
N ASN A 72 0.13 -20.25 8.38
CA ASN A 72 1.46 -20.83 8.55
C ASN A 72 1.97 -21.49 7.28
N ASN A 73 1.15 -21.58 6.24
CA ASN A 73 1.48 -22.23 4.98
C ASN A 73 1.35 -21.25 3.82
N LEU A 74 2.50 -20.83 3.25
CA LEU A 74 2.56 -19.90 2.13
C LEU A 74 1.70 -20.35 0.94
N GLU A 75 1.69 -21.66 0.63
CA GLU A 75 0.95 -22.18 -0.52
C GLU A 75 -0.55 -21.98 -0.34
N LYS A 76 -1.09 -22.33 0.83
CA LYS A 76 -2.51 -22.14 1.16
C LYS A 76 -2.88 -20.65 1.24
N MET A 77 -1.99 -19.80 1.77
CA MET A 77 -2.23 -18.38 1.80
C MET A 77 -2.29 -17.78 0.40
N ILE A 78 -1.36 -18.13 -0.46
CA ILE A 78 -1.35 -17.68 -1.85
C ILE A 78 -2.62 -18.14 -2.57
N GLU A 79 -3.06 -19.38 -2.37
CA GLU A 79 -4.30 -19.89 -2.95
C GLU A 79 -5.53 -19.11 -2.45
N SER A 80 -5.57 -18.75 -1.17
CA SER A 80 -6.70 -18.02 -0.57
C SER A 80 -6.74 -16.55 -0.93
N GLU A 81 -5.59 -15.93 -1.26
CA GLU A 81 -5.43 -14.52 -1.58
C GLU A 81 -5.04 -14.29 -3.05
N ALA A 82 -5.12 -15.30 -3.90
CA ALA A 82 -4.69 -15.25 -5.30
C ALA A 82 -5.34 -14.09 -6.10
N GLU A 83 -6.57 -13.75 -5.77
CA GLU A 83 -7.27 -12.62 -6.38
C GLU A 83 -6.77 -11.25 -5.92
N ILE A 84 -6.08 -11.19 -4.77
CA ILE A 84 -5.67 -9.95 -4.12
C ILE A 84 -4.21 -9.63 -4.34
N GLY A 85 -3.38 -10.63 -4.39
CA GLY A 85 -1.99 -10.56 -4.85
C GLY A 85 -1.05 -9.64 -4.08
N VAL A 86 -1.16 -9.55 -2.74
CA VAL A 86 -0.39 -8.61 -1.95
C VAL A 86 0.98 -9.12 -1.51
N ALA A 87 2.00 -8.32 -1.75
CA ALA A 87 3.37 -8.57 -1.32
C ALA A 87 4.01 -7.36 -0.60
N SER A 88 3.57 -6.14 -0.91
CA SER A 88 4.09 -4.92 -0.27
C SER A 88 3.60 -4.75 1.17
N LEU A 89 4.22 -3.84 1.94
CA LEU A 89 3.73 -3.50 3.27
C LEU A 89 2.34 -2.85 3.22
N PRO A 90 1.43 -3.12 4.20
CA PRO A 90 0.16 -2.42 4.28
C PRO A 90 0.40 -0.94 4.56
N ILE A 91 -0.32 -0.11 3.84
CA ILE A 91 -0.22 1.35 3.95
C ILE A 91 -1.31 1.87 4.89
N TRP A 92 -2.49 1.30 4.81
CA TRP A 92 -3.65 1.74 5.56
C TRP A 92 -4.50 0.56 6.02
N ALA A 93 -5.16 0.70 7.17
CA ALA A 93 -6.10 -0.27 7.68
C ALA A 93 -7.48 0.37 7.84
N VAL A 94 -8.50 -0.36 7.45
CA VAL A 94 -9.89 -0.05 7.75
C VAL A 94 -10.49 -1.25 8.46
N SER A 95 -11.19 -1.04 9.57
CA SER A 95 -12.06 -2.05 10.12
C SER A 95 -13.50 -1.55 10.20
N LEU A 96 -14.43 -2.46 10.03
CA LEU A 96 -15.86 -2.16 10.00
C LEU A 96 -16.60 -3.01 11.04
N GLU A 97 -17.18 -2.33 12.06
CA GLU A 97 -18.13 -2.96 12.95
C GLU A 97 -19.52 -2.99 12.31
N ALA A 98 -20.11 -4.17 12.20
CA ALA A 98 -21.44 -4.38 11.67
C ALA A 98 -22.31 -5.12 12.71
N PRO A 99 -23.58 -4.72 12.91
CA PRO A 99 -24.42 -5.28 13.96
C PRO A 99 -24.66 -6.80 13.86
N ASN A 100 -24.58 -7.34 12.66
CA ASN A 100 -24.82 -8.75 12.38
C ASN A 100 -23.57 -9.64 12.48
N TYR A 101 -22.38 -9.04 12.70
CA TYR A 101 -21.13 -9.77 12.87
C TYR A 101 -20.84 -9.97 14.36
N PRO A 102 -20.56 -11.20 14.79
CA PRO A 102 -20.30 -11.47 16.19
C PRO A 102 -18.99 -10.82 16.65
N LYS A 103 -19.09 -10.07 17.76
CA LYS A 103 -17.92 -9.41 18.36
C LYS A 103 -16.85 -10.41 18.85
N GLU A 104 -17.26 -11.65 19.09
CA GLU A 104 -16.35 -12.74 19.45
C GLU A 104 -15.40 -13.11 18.31
N ALA A 105 -15.87 -13.00 17.06
CA ALA A 105 -15.05 -13.27 15.87
C ALA A 105 -14.25 -12.01 15.44
N PHE A 106 -14.88 -10.85 15.54
CA PHE A 106 -14.30 -9.56 15.11
C PHE A 106 -14.43 -8.50 16.22
N PRO A 107 -13.59 -8.59 17.29
CA PRO A 107 -13.72 -7.69 18.44
C PRO A 107 -13.45 -6.22 18.10
N GLU A 108 -12.65 -5.94 17.07
CA GLU A 108 -12.30 -4.60 16.59
C GLU A 108 -12.88 -4.33 15.18
N GLY A 109 -13.95 -5.05 14.81
CA GLY A 109 -14.53 -4.99 13.47
C GLY A 109 -13.79 -5.85 12.44
N ILE A 110 -14.33 -5.89 11.22
CA ILE A 110 -13.84 -6.68 10.10
C ILE A 110 -12.65 -5.93 9.48
N PRO A 111 -11.39 -6.40 9.63
CA PRO A 111 -10.22 -5.67 9.21
C PRO A 111 -9.92 -5.89 7.72
N VAL A 112 -9.61 -4.80 7.01
CA VAL A 112 -9.04 -4.83 5.65
C VAL A 112 -7.84 -3.90 5.59
N TYR A 113 -6.82 -4.32 4.86
CA TYR A 113 -5.58 -3.60 4.70
C TYR A 113 -5.37 -3.23 3.23
N PHE A 114 -4.98 -1.98 3.01
CA PHE A 114 -4.65 -1.44 1.70
C PHE A 114 -3.14 -1.49 1.48
N HIS A 115 -2.73 -2.03 0.33
CA HIS A 115 -1.34 -2.18 -0.09
C HIS A 115 -1.12 -1.45 -1.43
N PHE A 116 0.12 -1.33 -1.85
CA PHE A 116 0.44 -0.79 -3.17
C PHE A 116 -0.04 -1.70 -4.32
N ASP A 117 -0.08 -3.00 -4.05
CA ASP A 117 -0.37 -4.05 -5.01
C ASP A 117 -1.73 -4.75 -4.77
N GLY A 118 -2.52 -4.29 -3.80
CA GLY A 118 -3.85 -4.87 -3.58
C GLY A 118 -4.39 -4.67 -2.17
N TYR A 119 -5.15 -5.63 -1.72
CA TYR A 119 -5.83 -5.66 -0.42
C TYR A 119 -5.53 -6.97 0.30
N SER A 120 -5.57 -6.94 1.63
CA SER A 120 -5.51 -8.14 2.47
C SER A 120 -6.48 -8.03 3.65
N GLY A 121 -6.55 -9.06 4.48
CA GLY A 121 -7.52 -9.15 5.57
C GLY A 121 -8.85 -9.74 5.11
N GLU A 122 -9.95 -9.36 5.74
CA GLU A 122 -11.29 -9.89 5.50
C GLU A 122 -11.96 -9.26 4.28
N VAL A 123 -11.30 -9.31 3.12
CA VAL A 123 -11.78 -8.68 1.89
C VAL A 123 -13.09 -9.30 1.42
N HIS A 124 -13.26 -10.62 1.58
CA HIS A 124 -14.50 -11.29 1.22
C HIS A 124 -15.69 -10.77 2.04
N GLU A 125 -15.51 -10.68 3.36
CA GLU A 125 -16.54 -10.16 4.25
C GLU A 125 -16.86 -8.69 3.97
N MET A 126 -15.83 -7.89 3.71
CA MET A 126 -16.00 -6.48 3.33
C MET A 126 -16.77 -6.36 2.01
N ASN A 127 -16.44 -7.17 1.00
CA ASN A 127 -17.15 -7.18 -0.28
C ASN A 127 -18.62 -7.62 -0.12
N THR A 128 -18.89 -8.56 0.79
CA THR A 128 -20.27 -8.97 1.12
C THR A 128 -21.06 -7.79 1.68
N ILE A 129 -20.48 -7.01 2.60
CA ILE A 129 -21.13 -5.82 3.14
C ILE A 129 -21.30 -4.75 2.05
N ASN A 130 -20.26 -4.51 1.26
CA ASN A 130 -20.32 -3.58 0.12
C ASN A 130 -21.49 -3.93 -0.81
N HIS A 131 -21.66 -5.21 -1.14
CA HIS A 131 -22.79 -5.66 -1.95
C HIS A 131 -24.15 -5.32 -1.31
N TYR A 132 -24.32 -5.58 -0.02
CA TYR A 132 -25.57 -5.28 0.69
C TYR A 132 -25.91 -3.78 0.72
N VAL A 133 -24.92 -2.89 0.74
CA VAL A 133 -25.13 -1.43 0.69
C VAL A 133 -25.14 -0.88 -0.74
N GLY A 134 -24.92 -1.72 -1.73
CA GLY A 134 -24.93 -1.34 -3.16
C GLY A 134 -23.62 -0.77 -3.65
N MET A 135 -22.51 -0.96 -2.94
CA MET A 135 -21.17 -0.56 -3.37
C MET A 135 -20.55 -1.64 -4.25
N ASP A 136 -19.65 -1.22 -5.13
CA ASP A 136 -18.80 -2.14 -5.90
C ASP A 136 -17.84 -2.92 -4.99
N PRO A 137 -17.35 -4.11 -5.43
CA PRO A 137 -16.30 -4.83 -4.74
C PRO A 137 -15.01 -4.02 -4.65
N MET A 138 -14.24 -4.22 -3.59
CA MET A 138 -13.00 -3.46 -3.34
C MET A 138 -12.00 -3.50 -4.50
N TRP A 139 -11.92 -4.61 -5.24
CA TRP A 139 -10.98 -4.76 -6.36
C TRP A 139 -11.24 -3.78 -7.52
N VAL A 140 -12.41 -3.14 -7.59
CA VAL A 140 -12.70 -2.07 -8.56
C VAL A 140 -11.86 -0.82 -8.26
N GLY A 141 -11.66 -0.52 -6.98
CA GLY A 141 -10.84 0.62 -6.54
C GLY A 141 -9.36 0.42 -6.84
N GLY A 142 -8.66 1.46 -7.25
CA GLY A 142 -7.23 1.44 -7.49
C GLY A 142 -6.76 0.50 -8.62
N THR A 143 -7.63 0.11 -9.55
CA THR A 143 -7.27 -0.82 -10.62
C THR A 143 -6.16 -0.28 -11.52
N PHE A 144 -6.21 1.02 -11.85
CA PHE A 144 -5.18 1.68 -12.64
C PHE A 144 -3.87 1.77 -11.84
N GLU A 145 -3.94 2.21 -10.61
CA GLU A 145 -2.81 2.40 -9.70
C GLU A 145 -2.07 1.08 -9.46
N ARG A 146 -2.80 0.00 -9.22
CA ARG A 146 -2.22 -1.36 -9.08
C ARG A 146 -1.57 -1.83 -10.37
N GLY A 147 -2.21 -1.59 -11.51
CA GLY A 147 -1.68 -2.00 -12.82
C GLY A 147 -0.35 -1.36 -13.18
N ILE A 148 -0.13 -0.10 -12.78
CA ILE A 148 1.12 0.62 -13.04
C ILE A 148 2.08 0.66 -11.84
N GLY A 149 1.64 0.24 -10.66
CA GLY A 149 2.32 0.45 -9.38
C GLY A 149 3.78 0.01 -9.38
N ILE A 150 4.08 -1.23 -9.79
CA ILE A 150 5.45 -1.72 -9.84
C ILE A 150 6.33 -0.92 -10.80
N TYR A 151 5.81 -0.54 -11.96
CA TYR A 151 6.56 0.25 -12.94
C TYR A 151 6.83 1.67 -12.43
N ALA A 152 5.85 2.27 -11.74
CA ALA A 152 6.00 3.57 -11.10
C ALA A 152 7.08 3.54 -10.00
N LEU A 153 7.10 2.50 -9.16
CA LEU A 153 8.11 2.31 -8.11
C LEU A 153 9.51 2.09 -8.70
N LEU A 154 9.62 1.33 -9.78
CA LEU A 154 10.89 1.13 -10.49
C LEU A 154 11.39 2.44 -11.13
N ALA A 155 10.51 3.20 -11.78
CA ALA A 155 10.86 4.50 -12.35
C ALA A 155 11.29 5.50 -11.26
N LEU A 156 10.61 5.49 -10.11
CA LEU A 156 10.94 6.31 -8.95
C LEU A 156 12.33 5.95 -8.40
N SER A 157 12.59 4.65 -8.23
CA SER A 157 13.89 4.14 -7.77
C SER A 157 15.02 4.55 -8.72
N LEU A 158 14.79 4.45 -10.03
CA LEU A 158 15.73 4.88 -11.05
C LEU A 158 15.98 6.40 -10.99
N GLY A 159 14.92 7.20 -10.81
CA GLY A 159 15.02 8.64 -10.61
C GLY A 159 15.89 9.01 -9.40
N MET A 160 15.76 8.29 -8.28
CA MET A 160 16.59 8.47 -7.09
C MET A 160 18.07 8.11 -7.37
N VAL A 161 18.33 7.05 -8.13
CA VAL A 161 19.69 6.67 -8.56
C VAL A 161 20.30 7.76 -9.44
N PHE A 162 19.57 8.28 -10.44
CA PHE A 162 20.04 9.41 -11.26
C PHE A 162 20.29 10.67 -10.43
N PHE A 163 19.43 10.97 -9.47
CA PHE A 163 19.69 12.06 -8.53
C PHE A 163 21.01 11.88 -7.78
N MET A 164 21.33 10.69 -7.29
CA MET A 164 22.58 10.44 -6.57
C MET A 164 23.82 10.51 -7.49
N ALA A 165 23.69 10.01 -8.73
CA ALA A 165 24.80 9.95 -9.68
C ALA A 165 25.20 11.32 -10.22
N TYR A 166 24.23 12.14 -10.61
CA TYR A 166 24.46 13.38 -11.34
C TYR A 166 24.26 14.63 -10.48
N ASN A 167 25.19 15.60 -10.62
CA ASN A 167 25.14 16.91 -9.95
C ASN A 167 24.52 17.96 -10.88
N ASN A 168 23.21 17.82 -11.13
CA ASN A 168 22.46 18.69 -12.01
C ASN A 168 21.24 19.27 -11.26
N LYS A 169 20.94 20.55 -11.50
CA LYS A 169 19.84 21.27 -10.87
C LYS A 169 18.49 20.69 -11.28
N ILE A 170 18.27 20.39 -12.56
CA ILE A 170 17.01 19.84 -13.07
C ILE A 170 16.75 18.47 -12.45
N LEU A 171 17.77 17.60 -12.44
CA LEU A 171 17.64 16.26 -11.85
C LEU A 171 17.39 16.30 -10.33
N SER A 172 17.74 17.41 -9.65
CA SER A 172 17.44 17.52 -8.22
C SER A 172 15.94 17.57 -7.94
N TYR A 173 15.13 18.07 -8.85
CA TYR A 173 13.66 18.09 -8.72
C TYR A 173 13.01 16.71 -8.76
N LEU A 174 13.71 15.69 -9.25
CA LEU A 174 13.20 14.30 -9.21
C LEU A 174 12.86 13.83 -7.77
N MET A 175 13.55 14.39 -6.77
CA MET A 175 13.27 14.05 -5.36
C MET A 175 11.96 14.64 -4.83
N LEU A 176 11.33 15.58 -5.53
CA LEU A 176 10.02 16.10 -5.15
C LEU A 176 8.89 15.08 -5.42
N ILE A 177 9.10 14.15 -6.36
CA ILE A 177 8.12 13.09 -6.64
C ILE A 177 7.97 12.16 -5.42
N PRO A 178 9.04 11.49 -4.92
CA PRO A 178 8.92 10.68 -3.71
C PRO A 178 8.58 11.50 -2.47
N ALA A 179 8.92 12.79 -2.44
CA ALA A 179 8.53 13.70 -1.36
C ALA A 179 7.02 13.93 -1.29
N SER A 180 6.31 13.87 -2.42
CA SER A 180 4.85 14.06 -2.48
C SER A 180 4.05 12.79 -2.19
N LEU A 181 4.66 11.60 -2.13
CA LEU A 181 3.96 10.33 -1.96
C LEU A 181 2.95 10.29 -0.79
N PRO A 182 3.26 10.83 0.41
CA PRO A 182 2.28 10.79 1.51
C PRO A 182 0.99 11.55 1.16
N VAL A 183 1.14 12.71 0.52
CA VAL A 183 0.01 13.55 0.13
C VAL A 183 -0.77 12.91 -1.02
N LEU A 184 -0.05 12.37 -2.02
CA LEU A 184 -0.67 11.68 -3.15
C LEU A 184 -1.47 10.47 -2.69
N PHE A 185 -0.93 9.66 -1.76
CA PHE A 185 -1.65 8.52 -1.20
C PHE A 185 -2.96 8.95 -0.51
N ILE A 186 -2.91 9.96 0.37
CA ILE A 186 -4.13 10.43 1.07
C ILE A 186 -5.15 11.00 0.09
N ALA A 187 -4.71 11.71 -0.95
CA ALA A 187 -5.60 12.25 -1.96
C ALA A 187 -6.29 11.13 -2.77
N ASP A 188 -5.51 10.14 -3.22
CA ASP A 188 -6.00 8.99 -3.96
C ASP A 188 -6.95 8.14 -3.10
N TYR A 189 -6.55 7.79 -1.88
CA TYR A 189 -7.38 7.07 -0.92
C TYR A 189 -8.70 7.79 -0.64
N SER A 190 -8.65 9.12 -0.44
CA SER A 190 -9.86 9.94 -0.22
C SER A 190 -10.77 9.95 -1.45
N TYR A 191 -10.18 10.02 -2.65
CA TYR A 191 -10.92 9.95 -3.91
C TYR A 191 -11.69 8.62 -4.02
N TRP A 192 -11.04 7.48 -3.76
CA TRP A 192 -11.69 6.18 -3.84
C TRP A 192 -12.77 5.99 -2.76
N LEU A 193 -12.56 6.45 -1.55
CA LEU A 193 -13.61 6.44 -0.50
C LEU A 193 -14.83 7.26 -0.94
N TYR A 194 -14.61 8.45 -1.50
CA TYR A 194 -15.68 9.28 -2.05
C TYR A 194 -16.40 8.55 -3.19
N TRP A 195 -15.63 7.98 -4.11
CA TRP A 195 -16.17 7.30 -5.27
C TRP A 195 -17.07 6.13 -4.88
N PHE A 196 -16.60 5.24 -4.01
CA PHE A 196 -17.39 4.10 -3.53
C PHE A 196 -18.68 4.51 -2.85
N GLY A 197 -18.67 5.53 -2.02
CA GLY A 197 -19.86 6.00 -1.31
C GLY A 197 -20.85 6.80 -2.17
N HIS A 198 -20.45 7.24 -3.37
CA HIS A 198 -21.31 8.01 -4.28
C HIS A 198 -21.74 7.24 -5.54
N ASN A 199 -21.13 6.09 -5.83
CA ASN A 199 -21.50 5.22 -6.93
C ASN A 199 -22.24 3.97 -6.41
N LEU A 200 -23.39 4.22 -5.77
CA LEU A 200 -24.22 3.16 -5.22
C LEU A 200 -25.16 2.60 -6.27
N HIS A 201 -25.29 1.29 -6.31
CA HIS A 201 -26.14 0.55 -7.24
C HIS A 201 -27.50 0.19 -6.63
N ASP A 202 -28.48 -0.04 -7.50
CA ASP A 202 -29.85 -0.35 -7.09
C ASP A 202 -30.05 -1.74 -6.50
N TRP A 203 -29.10 -2.66 -6.69
CA TRP A 203 -29.18 -4.03 -6.11
C TRP A 203 -28.95 -4.07 -4.60
N GLY A 204 -28.41 -2.97 -4.00
CA GLY A 204 -28.21 -2.90 -2.56
C GLY A 204 -29.49 -3.16 -1.78
N ALA A 205 -29.42 -4.07 -0.82
CA ALA A 205 -30.56 -4.37 0.07
C ALA A 205 -30.87 -3.21 1.02
N PHE A 206 -29.85 -2.44 1.39
CA PHE A 206 -29.98 -1.25 2.20
C PHE A 206 -29.94 -0.01 1.31
N LYS A 207 -31.05 0.74 1.31
CA LYS A 207 -31.14 2.03 0.59
C LYS A 207 -30.49 3.13 1.42
N ILE A 208 -29.20 3.35 1.21
CA ILE A 208 -28.42 4.37 1.90
C ILE A 208 -28.25 5.58 0.98
N LYS A 209 -28.29 6.78 1.53
CA LYS A 209 -27.92 7.99 0.77
C LYS A 209 -26.43 8.00 0.48
N PRO A 210 -25.98 8.63 -0.62
CA PRO A 210 -24.56 8.83 -0.88
C PRO A 210 -23.83 9.36 0.36
N PHE A 211 -22.65 8.80 0.63
CA PHE A 211 -21.86 9.13 1.80
C PHE A 211 -20.36 9.07 1.48
N MET A 212 -19.55 9.59 2.37
CA MET A 212 -18.10 9.43 2.29
C MET A 212 -17.63 8.68 3.55
N PRO A 213 -17.04 7.49 3.42
CA PRO A 213 -16.40 6.82 4.55
C PRO A 213 -15.30 7.69 5.19
N THR A 214 -15.03 7.44 6.45
CA THR A 214 -14.03 8.19 7.21
C THR A 214 -12.63 7.95 6.65
N VAL A 215 -11.94 9.03 6.27
CA VAL A 215 -10.55 8.94 5.78
C VAL A 215 -9.59 8.61 6.92
N PHE A 216 -9.78 9.22 8.09
CA PHE A 216 -8.92 9.03 9.25
C PHE A 216 -9.72 9.07 10.54
N GLY A 217 -9.45 8.11 11.43
CA GLY A 217 -10.13 8.01 12.73
C GLY A 217 -11.41 7.18 12.67
N ASP A 218 -12.28 7.40 13.63
CA ASP A 218 -13.54 6.70 13.77
C ASP A 218 -14.68 7.45 13.08
N GLY A 219 -15.55 6.71 12.40
CA GLY A 219 -16.73 7.25 11.75
C GLY A 219 -17.93 6.33 11.87
N LYS A 220 -19.13 6.90 11.75
CA LYS A 220 -20.38 6.14 11.77
C LYS A 220 -21.20 6.44 10.54
N ILE A 221 -21.60 5.37 9.84
CA ILE A 221 -22.46 5.45 8.66
C ILE A 221 -23.63 4.50 8.89
N ALA A 222 -24.83 5.08 9.07
CA ALA A 222 -26.02 4.34 9.47
C ALA A 222 -25.77 3.51 10.76
N GLN A 223 -25.79 2.18 10.65
CA GLN A 223 -25.55 1.26 11.75
C GLN A 223 -24.09 0.74 11.82
N PHE A 224 -23.25 1.09 10.84
CA PHE A 224 -21.87 0.65 10.78
C PHE A 224 -20.94 1.66 11.45
N VAL A 225 -19.94 1.18 12.19
CA VAL A 225 -18.85 1.99 12.70
C VAL A 225 -17.58 1.60 11.93
N THR A 226 -16.88 2.59 11.40
CA THR A 226 -15.64 2.40 10.66
C THR A 226 -14.47 2.98 11.44
N HIS A 227 -13.36 2.26 11.45
CA HIS A 227 -12.10 2.68 12.02
C HIS A 227 -11.07 2.72 10.90
N SER A 228 -10.44 3.86 10.64
CA SER A 228 -9.56 4.09 9.50
C SER A 228 -8.24 4.70 9.97
N TYR A 229 -7.15 3.92 9.89
CA TYR A 229 -5.87 4.31 10.49
C TYR A 229 -4.68 3.93 9.61
N PRO A 230 -3.58 4.76 9.66
CA PRO A 230 -2.34 4.43 8.97
C PRO A 230 -1.66 3.21 9.60
N THR A 231 -1.00 2.43 8.74
CA THR A 231 -0.17 1.30 9.16
C THR A 231 1.31 1.58 8.91
N ILE A 232 2.16 0.58 9.16
CA ILE A 232 3.61 0.71 9.02
C ILE A 232 4.02 1.23 7.63
N GLY A 233 3.34 0.80 6.56
CA GLY A 233 3.64 1.24 5.19
C GLY A 233 3.46 2.74 5.01
N PHE A 234 2.42 3.34 5.61
CA PHE A 234 2.25 4.79 5.54
C PHE A 234 3.37 5.55 6.25
N TYR A 235 3.81 5.08 7.42
CA TYR A 235 4.95 5.68 8.11
C TYR A 235 6.25 5.55 7.30
N MET A 236 6.43 4.45 6.56
CA MET A 236 7.55 4.30 5.62
C MET A 236 7.44 5.29 4.45
N ILE A 237 6.24 5.50 3.89
CA ILE A 237 6.00 6.51 2.84
C ILE A 237 6.34 7.93 3.37
N VAL A 238 5.93 8.26 4.60
CA VAL A 238 6.29 9.54 5.24
C VAL A 238 7.80 9.66 5.41
N ALA A 239 8.49 8.61 5.86
CA ALA A 239 9.94 8.62 5.99
C ALA A 239 10.65 8.80 4.63
N ILE A 240 10.17 8.12 3.56
CA ILE A 240 10.65 8.33 2.18
C ILE A 240 10.49 9.80 1.79
N GLY A 241 9.31 10.37 2.04
CA GLY A 241 9.03 11.78 1.74
C GLY A 241 9.97 12.75 2.44
N LEU A 242 10.17 12.56 3.75
CA LEU A 242 11.06 13.41 4.57
C LEU A 242 12.52 13.32 4.10
N PHE A 243 13.06 12.11 3.91
CA PHE A 243 14.42 11.94 3.43
C PHE A 243 14.61 12.49 2.01
N SER A 244 13.58 12.40 1.17
CA SER A 244 13.60 12.98 -0.18
C SER A 244 13.66 14.50 -0.16
N LEU A 245 12.89 15.15 0.71
CA LEU A 245 12.98 16.60 0.92
C LEU A 245 14.35 17.03 1.45
N LEU A 246 14.87 16.32 2.46
CA LEU A 246 16.21 16.58 2.99
C LEU A 246 17.30 16.41 1.93
N ALA A 247 17.18 15.38 1.09
CA ALA A 247 18.08 15.14 -0.03
C ALA A 247 18.02 16.28 -1.05
N PHE A 248 16.82 16.73 -1.41
CA PHE A 248 16.61 17.85 -2.33
C PHE A 248 17.26 19.14 -1.81
N PHE A 249 16.96 19.56 -0.58
CA PHE A 249 17.52 20.79 -0.03
C PHE A 249 19.03 20.72 0.14
N ALA A 250 19.57 19.59 0.60
CA ALA A 250 21.01 19.39 0.69
C ALA A 250 21.70 19.48 -0.68
N LYS A 251 21.08 18.94 -1.74
CA LYS A 251 21.58 19.03 -3.12
C LYS A 251 21.55 20.47 -3.64
N GLN A 252 20.44 21.19 -3.44
CA GLN A 252 20.32 22.60 -3.84
C GLN A 252 21.41 23.46 -3.18
N LYS A 253 21.65 23.25 -1.89
CA LYS A 253 22.74 23.93 -1.17
C LYS A 253 24.11 23.60 -1.77
N ALA A 254 24.37 22.30 -2.02
CA ALA A 254 25.64 21.87 -2.61
C ALA A 254 25.88 22.47 -4.01
N LEU A 255 24.84 22.54 -4.84
CA LEU A 255 24.94 23.12 -6.18
C LEU A 255 25.24 24.64 -6.13
N LYS A 256 24.66 25.39 -5.20
CA LYS A 256 24.99 26.79 -4.96
C LYS A 256 26.45 26.95 -4.55
N GLU A 257 26.92 26.14 -3.61
CA GLU A 257 28.32 26.16 -3.14
C GLU A 257 29.33 25.83 -4.25
N MET A 258 28.90 25.05 -5.27
CA MET A 258 29.73 24.72 -6.44
C MET A 258 29.60 25.69 -7.63
N GLY A 259 28.80 26.76 -7.51
CA GLY A 259 28.54 27.70 -8.60
C GLY A 259 27.76 27.10 -9.78
N LYS A 260 26.98 26.04 -9.55
CA LYS A 260 26.16 25.29 -10.53
C LYS A 260 24.66 25.48 -10.31
N ALA A 261 24.28 26.50 -9.56
CA ALA A 261 22.89 26.77 -9.17
C ALA A 261 22.13 27.52 -10.28
#